data_1b06a82bab2c878b25ffa6a852674823
#
_entry.id   1b06a82bab2c878b25ffa6a852674823
#
_cell.length_a   1.000
_cell.length_b   1.000
_cell.length_c   1.000
_cell.angle_alpha   90.00
_cell.angle_beta   90.00
_cell.angle_gamma   90.00
#
_symmetry.space_group_name_H-M   'P 1'
#
loop_
_entity.id
_entity.type
_entity.pdbx_description
1 polymer ?
#
loop_
_entity_poly.entity_id
_entity_poly.type
_entity_poly.pdbx_seq_one_letter_code
_entity_poly.pdbx_strand_id
1 'polypeptide(L)'
;MPKTDQHYMSLAVQAAQNGQGHVEPNPMVGCVIVADDQVIGIGWHENYGGPHAELNAMTSVKAELKDKIAGATAYVSLEPCSHQGKTGPCCDALIAAKIARVVIAVVDPNPKVSGQGIAKMQVAGIEVVTDVLTDKAEQVVAPYLKRTRTGLPWVIAKWAMTIDGSIASASGDSQWISNEKSRKRVHDLRRRVDAVMVGIGTALADDPMLNPRPAGKRIVTRVVVDSAVRLPLDSKLVKTSNEFPTLIAVDGEQAKTQADKIAALEASGCQVWQSNPGRDSNQRLLELLKHLASNGVTNLMVEGGGQILGALNDLSQIDEVHLFTGAKLLGGENARSPVAGTGPSLMNAATQMQLQQVERIDNDVYSVYRRVNEA
;
A
#
# COMPACT_ATOMS: atom_id res chain seq x y z
N MET A 1 -21.57 -29.94 11.22
CA MET A 1 -21.83 -29.56 9.82
C MET A 1 -20.51 -29.45 9.11
N PRO A 2 -20.33 -29.96 7.89
CA PRO A 2 -19.13 -29.78 7.13
C PRO A 2 -18.85 -28.28 6.96
N LYS A 3 -17.58 -27.88 7.05
CA LYS A 3 -17.16 -26.50 6.85
C LYS A 3 -17.25 -26.17 5.35
N THR A 4 -17.67 -24.94 5.02
CA THR A 4 -17.87 -24.50 3.63
C THR A 4 -16.56 -24.00 3.02
N ASP A 5 -16.49 -23.93 1.69
CA ASP A 5 -15.38 -23.30 0.98
C ASP A 5 -15.12 -21.86 1.47
N GLN A 6 -16.17 -21.11 1.76
CA GLN A 6 -16.04 -19.76 2.34
C GLN A 6 -15.33 -19.77 3.70
N HIS A 7 -15.55 -20.78 4.54
CA HIS A 7 -14.85 -20.88 5.82
C HIS A 7 -13.34 -21.04 5.63
N TYR A 8 -12.92 -22.00 4.78
CA TYR A 8 -11.50 -22.25 4.56
C TYR A 8 -10.82 -21.12 3.77
N MET A 9 -11.53 -20.52 2.82
CA MET A 9 -11.04 -19.32 2.11
C MET A 9 -10.86 -18.15 3.07
N SER A 10 -11.74 -17.98 4.07
CA SER A 10 -11.56 -16.91 5.07
C SER A 10 -10.27 -17.07 5.87
N LEU A 11 -9.84 -18.31 6.15
CA LEU A 11 -8.55 -18.58 6.80
C LEU A 11 -7.37 -18.25 5.87
N ALA A 12 -7.49 -18.55 4.56
CA ALA A 12 -6.46 -18.18 3.59
C ALA A 12 -6.32 -16.66 3.46
N VAL A 13 -7.44 -15.93 3.37
CA VAL A 13 -7.47 -14.45 3.33
C VAL A 13 -6.87 -13.85 4.61
N GLN A 14 -7.18 -14.42 5.77
CA GLN A 14 -6.59 -14.00 7.04
C GLN A 14 -5.08 -14.26 7.09
N ALA A 15 -4.62 -15.42 6.62
CA ALA A 15 -3.19 -15.74 6.54
C ALA A 15 -2.45 -14.76 5.64
N ALA A 16 -3.04 -14.35 4.50
CA ALA A 16 -2.45 -13.39 3.57
C ALA A 16 -2.05 -12.06 4.23
N GLN A 17 -2.82 -11.58 5.21
CA GLN A 17 -2.57 -10.31 5.91
C GLN A 17 -1.23 -10.30 6.67
N ASN A 18 -0.68 -11.46 7.04
CA ASN A 18 0.63 -11.54 7.69
C ASN A 18 1.78 -11.11 6.78
N GLY A 19 1.58 -11.07 5.47
CA GLY A 19 2.55 -10.60 4.49
C GLY A 19 2.66 -9.06 4.38
N GLN A 20 1.79 -8.30 5.04
CA GLN A 20 1.70 -6.85 4.91
C GLN A 20 3.03 -6.15 5.27
N GLY A 21 3.56 -5.36 4.34
CA GLY A 21 4.81 -4.62 4.51
C GLY A 21 6.08 -5.46 4.34
N HIS A 22 5.96 -6.72 3.89
CA HIS A 22 7.09 -7.63 3.71
C HIS A 22 7.21 -8.18 2.29
N VAL A 23 6.13 -8.23 1.54
CA VAL A 23 6.05 -8.93 0.26
C VAL A 23 6.09 -8.03 -0.96
N GLU A 24 5.78 -6.75 -0.80
CA GLU A 24 5.69 -5.82 -1.93
C GLU A 24 7.02 -5.74 -2.72
N PRO A 25 6.96 -5.63 -4.01
CA PRO A 25 5.80 -5.36 -4.87
C PRO A 25 4.92 -6.58 -5.19
N ASN A 26 5.17 -7.75 -4.61
CA ASN A 26 4.33 -8.94 -4.76
C ASN A 26 3.01 -8.78 -4.00
N PRO A 27 1.94 -9.51 -4.39
CA PRO A 27 0.69 -9.51 -3.65
C PRO A 27 0.81 -10.24 -2.31
N MET A 28 -0.02 -9.84 -1.34
CA MET A 28 -0.27 -10.60 -0.12
C MET A 28 -1.14 -11.81 -0.45
N VAL A 29 -0.58 -13.01 -0.43
CA VAL A 29 -1.28 -14.25 -0.72
C VAL A 29 -1.24 -15.17 0.48
N GLY A 30 -2.35 -15.85 0.74
CA GLY A 30 -2.46 -16.92 1.74
C GLY A 30 -3.00 -18.19 1.12
N CYS A 31 -2.59 -19.31 1.67
CA CYS A 31 -3.00 -20.64 1.25
C CYS A 31 -3.33 -21.52 2.45
N VAL A 32 -4.39 -22.32 2.34
CA VAL A 32 -4.81 -23.32 3.33
C VAL A 32 -4.99 -24.67 2.64
N ILE A 33 -4.35 -25.71 3.17
CA ILE A 33 -4.49 -27.09 2.69
C ILE A 33 -5.45 -27.84 3.60
N VAL A 34 -6.47 -28.46 3.03
CA VAL A 34 -7.53 -29.19 3.75
C VAL A 34 -7.62 -30.62 3.25
N ALA A 35 -7.58 -31.58 4.18
CA ALA A 35 -7.85 -32.99 3.93
C ALA A 35 -8.82 -33.50 5.00
N ASP A 36 -9.79 -34.34 4.62
CA ASP A 36 -10.80 -34.93 5.51
C ASP A 36 -11.50 -33.88 6.40
N ASP A 37 -11.91 -32.75 5.81
CA ASP A 37 -12.50 -31.59 6.50
C ASP A 37 -11.61 -30.96 7.60
N GLN A 38 -10.32 -31.26 7.62
CA GLN A 38 -9.35 -30.73 8.57
C GLN A 38 -8.30 -29.87 7.87
N VAL A 39 -7.98 -28.73 8.44
CA VAL A 39 -6.84 -27.91 8.01
C VAL A 39 -5.56 -28.65 8.42
N ILE A 40 -4.77 -29.06 7.43
CA ILE A 40 -3.49 -29.74 7.64
C ILE A 40 -2.28 -28.85 7.43
N GLY A 41 -2.45 -27.73 6.67
CA GLY A 41 -1.39 -26.75 6.43
C GLY A 41 -1.92 -25.36 6.21
N ILE A 42 -1.19 -24.35 6.68
CA ILE A 42 -1.47 -22.93 6.46
C ILE A 42 -0.15 -22.24 6.08
N GLY A 43 -0.18 -21.40 5.06
CA GLY A 43 0.97 -20.61 4.64
C GLY A 43 0.54 -19.28 4.03
N TRP A 44 1.47 -18.36 3.98
CA TRP A 44 1.32 -17.08 3.29
C TRP A 44 2.63 -16.70 2.64
N HIS A 45 2.60 -15.75 1.70
CA HIS A 45 3.83 -15.17 1.18
C HIS A 45 4.46 -14.30 2.27
N GLU A 46 5.61 -14.70 2.79
CA GLU A 46 6.20 -14.10 3.99
C GLU A 46 7.12 -12.92 3.66
N ASN A 47 7.89 -13.04 2.59
CA ASN A 47 8.89 -12.03 2.21
C ASN A 47 9.07 -11.97 0.69
N TYR A 48 9.34 -10.77 0.16
CA TYR A 48 9.66 -10.59 -1.24
C TYR A 48 10.83 -11.49 -1.69
N GLY A 49 10.58 -12.27 -2.74
CA GLY A 49 11.55 -13.21 -3.31
C GLY A 49 11.67 -14.55 -2.57
N GLY A 50 10.96 -14.72 -1.45
CA GLY A 50 10.82 -16.00 -0.76
C GLY A 50 9.75 -16.90 -1.38
N PRO A 51 9.51 -18.10 -0.77
CA PRO A 51 8.47 -19.02 -1.21
C PRO A 51 7.08 -18.36 -1.18
N HIS A 52 6.22 -18.75 -2.13
CA HIS A 52 4.84 -18.30 -2.16
C HIS A 52 3.97 -19.07 -1.16
N ALA A 53 2.74 -18.60 -0.97
CA ALA A 53 1.80 -19.10 0.03
C ALA A 53 1.55 -20.60 -0.07
N GLU A 54 1.44 -21.12 -1.30
CA GLU A 54 1.16 -22.53 -1.57
C GLU A 54 2.29 -23.43 -1.08
N LEU A 55 3.53 -23.06 -1.38
CA LEU A 55 4.73 -23.76 -0.94
C LEU A 55 4.85 -23.73 0.59
N ASN A 56 4.62 -22.56 1.19
CA ASN A 56 4.66 -22.41 2.64
C ASN A 56 3.56 -23.24 3.33
N ALA A 57 2.35 -23.26 2.75
CA ALA A 57 1.26 -24.08 3.27
C ALA A 57 1.59 -25.57 3.22
N MET A 58 2.10 -26.08 2.09
CA MET A 58 2.51 -27.50 1.98
C MET A 58 3.70 -27.82 2.89
N THR A 59 4.64 -26.91 3.08
CA THR A 59 5.78 -27.10 4.00
C THR A 59 5.35 -27.11 5.46
N SER A 60 4.31 -26.38 5.83
CA SER A 60 3.77 -26.30 7.20
C SER A 60 3.04 -27.57 7.62
N VAL A 61 2.70 -28.48 6.69
CA VAL A 61 2.03 -29.74 6.99
C VAL A 61 2.95 -30.63 7.84
N LYS A 62 2.45 -31.09 8.98
CA LYS A 62 3.17 -31.97 9.89
C LYS A 62 3.58 -33.26 9.19
N ALA A 63 4.72 -33.84 9.60
CA ALA A 63 5.30 -35.02 8.95
C ALA A 63 4.32 -36.20 8.85
N GLU A 64 3.53 -36.43 9.88
CA GLU A 64 2.53 -37.50 9.96
C GLU A 64 1.29 -37.30 9.07
N LEU A 65 1.12 -36.10 8.52
CA LEU A 65 0.00 -35.75 7.64
C LEU A 65 0.43 -35.48 6.19
N LYS A 66 1.72 -35.60 5.88
CA LYS A 66 2.23 -35.28 4.53
C LYS A 66 1.62 -36.11 3.43
N ASP A 67 1.34 -37.37 3.70
CA ASP A 67 0.69 -38.27 2.73
C ASP A 67 -0.74 -37.84 2.38
N LYS A 68 -1.39 -37.04 3.26
CA LYS A 68 -2.72 -36.48 3.02
C LYS A 68 -2.73 -35.24 2.12
N ILE A 69 -1.56 -34.71 1.71
CA ILE A 69 -1.49 -33.63 0.73
C ILE A 69 -2.02 -34.12 -0.62
N ALA A 70 -1.67 -35.33 -1.01
CA ALA A 70 -2.24 -35.94 -2.21
C ALA A 70 -3.75 -36.19 -2.01
N GLY A 71 -4.55 -35.66 -2.92
CA GLY A 71 -6.02 -35.71 -2.83
C GLY A 71 -6.65 -34.58 -1.99
N ALA A 72 -5.85 -33.70 -1.35
CA ALA A 72 -6.36 -32.57 -0.58
C ALA A 72 -6.95 -31.45 -1.44
N THR A 73 -7.65 -30.52 -0.79
CA THR A 73 -8.10 -29.24 -1.36
C THR A 73 -7.18 -28.09 -0.92
N ALA A 74 -6.70 -27.29 -1.86
CA ALA A 74 -5.98 -26.04 -1.59
C ALA A 74 -6.89 -24.83 -1.78
N TYR A 75 -6.98 -23.96 -0.77
CA TYR A 75 -7.69 -22.69 -0.82
C TYR A 75 -6.66 -21.58 -0.93
N VAL A 76 -6.69 -20.81 -2.03
CA VAL A 76 -5.67 -19.79 -2.33
C VAL A 76 -6.36 -18.46 -2.57
N SER A 77 -5.94 -17.41 -1.86
CA SER A 77 -6.58 -16.08 -1.92
C SER A 77 -6.38 -15.35 -3.25
N LEU A 78 -5.39 -15.76 -4.07
CA LEU A 78 -5.13 -15.24 -5.42
C LEU A 78 -4.71 -16.40 -6.33
N GLU A 79 -4.97 -16.34 -7.64
CA GLU A 79 -4.61 -17.35 -8.60
C GLU A 79 -3.13 -17.78 -8.48
N PRO A 80 -2.83 -19.09 -8.33
CA PRO A 80 -1.47 -19.61 -8.30
C PRO A 80 -0.70 -19.26 -9.58
N CYS A 81 0.52 -18.72 -9.42
CA CYS A 81 1.34 -18.28 -10.55
C CYS A 81 1.70 -19.44 -11.48
N SER A 82 1.74 -19.14 -12.82
CA SER A 82 2.04 -20.09 -13.89
C SER A 82 3.39 -19.86 -14.56
N HIS A 83 4.06 -18.74 -14.26
CA HIS A 83 5.33 -18.36 -14.88
C HIS A 83 6.51 -18.61 -13.93
N GLN A 84 7.69 -18.83 -14.53
CA GLN A 84 8.95 -18.92 -13.81
C GLN A 84 9.34 -17.51 -13.30
N GLY A 85 9.32 -17.34 -11.99
CA GLY A 85 9.81 -16.15 -11.31
C GLY A 85 11.14 -16.42 -10.59
N LYS A 86 11.31 -15.82 -9.39
CA LYS A 86 12.41 -16.17 -8.48
C LYS A 86 12.26 -17.57 -7.89
N THR A 87 11.03 -18.05 -7.80
CA THR A 87 10.65 -19.42 -7.45
C THR A 87 9.94 -20.07 -8.64
N GLY A 88 9.86 -21.41 -8.67
CA GLY A 88 9.09 -22.13 -9.67
C GLY A 88 7.60 -21.81 -9.61
N PRO A 89 6.83 -22.08 -10.69
CA PRO A 89 5.39 -21.83 -10.72
C PRO A 89 4.63 -22.59 -9.63
N CYS A 90 3.74 -21.90 -8.89
CA CYS A 90 2.96 -22.54 -7.83
C CYS A 90 1.97 -23.58 -8.37
N CYS A 91 1.40 -23.35 -9.57
CA CYS A 91 0.55 -24.35 -10.21
C CYS A 91 1.29 -25.67 -10.43
N ASP A 92 2.58 -25.65 -10.79
CA ASP A 92 3.37 -26.87 -10.97
C ASP A 92 3.63 -27.60 -9.66
N ALA A 93 3.85 -26.85 -8.58
CA ALA A 93 4.03 -27.41 -7.26
C ALA A 93 2.73 -28.10 -6.75
N LEU A 94 1.56 -27.50 -6.99
CA LEU A 94 0.27 -28.08 -6.63
C LEU A 94 -0.03 -29.34 -7.45
N ILE A 95 0.29 -29.34 -8.75
CA ILE A 95 0.17 -30.52 -9.64
C ILE A 95 1.09 -31.65 -9.17
N ALA A 96 2.36 -31.34 -8.91
CA ALA A 96 3.35 -32.31 -8.42
C ALA A 96 2.96 -32.92 -7.04
N ALA A 97 2.33 -32.11 -6.19
CA ALA A 97 1.80 -32.56 -4.91
C ALA A 97 0.51 -33.37 -5.01
N LYS A 98 -0.05 -33.55 -6.23
CA LYS A 98 -1.28 -34.29 -6.51
C LYS A 98 -2.48 -33.75 -5.73
N ILE A 99 -2.57 -32.42 -5.60
CA ILE A 99 -3.77 -31.76 -5.05
C ILE A 99 -4.96 -32.12 -5.95
N ALA A 100 -6.08 -32.51 -5.36
CA ALA A 100 -7.27 -32.91 -6.14
C ALA A 100 -8.14 -31.71 -6.51
N ARG A 101 -8.19 -30.67 -5.68
CA ARG A 101 -9.06 -29.51 -5.85
C ARG A 101 -8.34 -28.23 -5.43
N VAL A 102 -8.51 -27.14 -6.22
CA VAL A 102 -8.02 -25.81 -5.91
C VAL A 102 -9.18 -24.83 -5.93
N VAL A 103 -9.36 -24.11 -4.83
CA VAL A 103 -10.37 -23.06 -4.70
C VAL A 103 -9.64 -21.72 -4.67
N ILE A 104 -10.02 -20.80 -5.54
CA ILE A 104 -9.37 -19.50 -5.76
C ILE A 104 -10.36 -18.39 -5.43
N ALA A 105 -9.92 -17.37 -4.66
CA ALA A 105 -10.76 -16.23 -4.37
C ALA A 105 -10.76 -15.19 -5.50
N VAL A 106 -9.58 -14.84 -6.02
CA VAL A 106 -9.39 -13.80 -7.04
C VAL A 106 -8.54 -14.34 -8.17
N VAL A 107 -9.00 -14.17 -9.41
CA VAL A 107 -8.18 -14.41 -10.61
C VAL A 107 -7.17 -13.28 -10.76
N ASP A 108 -5.90 -13.61 -11.02
CA ASP A 108 -4.85 -12.60 -11.12
C ASP A 108 -5.04 -11.74 -12.39
N PRO A 109 -5.17 -10.40 -12.29
CA PRO A 109 -5.32 -9.53 -13.46
C PRO A 109 -4.04 -9.37 -14.27
N ASN A 110 -2.89 -9.87 -13.79
CA ASN A 110 -1.63 -9.80 -14.51
C ASN A 110 -1.70 -10.63 -15.82
N PRO A 111 -1.53 -10.04 -17.00
CA PRO A 111 -1.64 -10.78 -18.28
C PRO A 111 -0.68 -11.98 -18.41
N LYS A 112 0.39 -12.01 -17.62
CA LYS A 112 1.34 -13.14 -17.56
C LYS A 112 0.83 -14.32 -16.74
N VAL A 113 -0.22 -14.14 -15.97
CA VAL A 113 -0.80 -15.16 -15.06
C VAL A 113 -2.23 -15.45 -15.43
N SER A 114 -3.03 -14.43 -15.63
CA SER A 114 -4.50 -14.44 -15.82
C SER A 114 -5.04 -15.69 -16.52
N GLY A 115 -5.67 -16.60 -15.76
CA GLY A 115 -6.26 -17.84 -16.26
C GLY A 115 -5.28 -18.93 -16.68
N GLN A 116 -3.98 -18.63 -16.83
CA GLN A 116 -3.00 -19.62 -17.32
C GLN A 116 -2.71 -20.69 -16.26
N GLY A 117 -2.63 -20.30 -14.98
CA GLY A 117 -2.47 -21.23 -13.88
C GLY A 117 -3.68 -22.14 -13.72
N ILE A 118 -4.88 -21.56 -13.84
CA ILE A 118 -6.17 -22.28 -13.80
C ILE A 118 -6.22 -23.31 -14.93
N ALA A 119 -5.99 -22.91 -16.18
CA ALA A 119 -6.02 -23.80 -17.33
C ALA A 119 -5.01 -24.96 -17.19
N LYS A 120 -3.79 -24.66 -16.72
CA LYS A 120 -2.74 -25.67 -16.50
C LYS A 120 -3.13 -26.71 -15.46
N MET A 121 -3.71 -26.28 -14.33
CA MET A 121 -4.19 -27.17 -13.27
C MET A 121 -5.37 -28.03 -13.76
N GLN A 122 -6.32 -27.46 -14.51
CA GLN A 122 -7.45 -28.19 -15.10
C GLN A 122 -6.98 -29.28 -16.09
N VAL A 123 -6.02 -28.97 -16.98
CA VAL A 123 -5.42 -29.93 -17.88
C VAL A 123 -4.74 -31.09 -17.14
N ALA A 124 -4.17 -30.82 -15.97
CA ALA A 124 -3.58 -31.84 -15.09
C ALA A 124 -4.61 -32.65 -14.29
N GLY A 125 -5.92 -32.40 -14.47
CA GLY A 125 -7.01 -33.13 -13.81
C GLY A 125 -7.39 -32.59 -12.43
N ILE A 126 -6.91 -31.40 -12.05
CA ILE A 126 -7.32 -30.74 -10.80
C ILE A 126 -8.67 -30.04 -11.00
N GLU A 127 -9.61 -30.28 -10.09
CA GLU A 127 -10.85 -29.48 -10.03
C GLU A 127 -10.51 -28.03 -9.59
N VAL A 128 -10.88 -27.03 -10.39
CA VAL A 128 -10.64 -25.62 -10.03
C VAL A 128 -11.97 -24.88 -9.90
N VAL A 129 -12.16 -24.24 -8.75
CA VAL A 129 -13.31 -23.38 -8.43
C VAL A 129 -12.80 -21.96 -8.19
N THR A 130 -13.44 -20.96 -8.81
CA THR A 130 -13.08 -19.54 -8.66
C THR A 130 -14.16 -18.76 -7.92
N ASP A 131 -13.86 -17.51 -7.60
CA ASP A 131 -14.79 -16.49 -7.10
C ASP A 131 -15.39 -16.82 -5.72
N VAL A 132 -14.62 -17.49 -4.87
CA VAL A 132 -15.02 -17.76 -3.49
C VAL A 132 -14.48 -16.69 -2.55
N LEU A 133 -15.37 -15.90 -1.95
CA LEU A 133 -15.05 -14.83 -1.01
C LEU A 133 -14.23 -13.68 -1.65
N THR A 134 -14.48 -13.39 -2.92
CA THR A 134 -13.73 -12.45 -3.76
C THR A 134 -13.57 -11.07 -3.12
N ASP A 135 -14.67 -10.45 -2.66
CA ASP A 135 -14.65 -9.10 -2.09
C ASP A 135 -13.64 -8.96 -0.93
N LYS A 136 -13.60 -9.95 -0.04
CA LYS A 136 -12.67 -9.94 1.10
C LYS A 136 -11.22 -10.17 0.66
N ALA A 137 -11.01 -11.03 -0.31
CA ALA A 137 -9.67 -11.27 -0.84
C ALA A 137 -9.16 -10.06 -1.63
N GLU A 138 -9.99 -9.44 -2.48
CA GLU A 138 -9.63 -8.22 -3.20
C GLU A 138 -9.26 -7.07 -2.26
N GLN A 139 -9.94 -6.93 -1.11
CA GLN A 139 -9.56 -5.93 -0.10
C GLN A 139 -8.12 -6.11 0.43
N VAL A 140 -7.65 -7.35 0.54
CA VAL A 140 -6.29 -7.65 1.00
C VAL A 140 -5.26 -7.37 -0.10
N VAL A 141 -5.55 -7.75 -1.34
CA VAL A 141 -4.63 -7.58 -2.47
C VAL A 141 -4.85 -6.27 -3.23
N ALA A 142 -5.74 -5.38 -2.79
CA ALA A 142 -6.12 -4.14 -3.48
C ALA A 142 -4.93 -3.29 -3.95
N PRO A 143 -3.86 -3.08 -3.17
CA PRO A 143 -2.68 -2.35 -3.65
C PRO A 143 -2.03 -2.98 -4.88
N TYR A 144 -1.88 -4.29 -4.88
CA TYR A 144 -1.35 -5.03 -6.02
C TYR A 144 -2.29 -4.95 -7.24
N LEU A 145 -3.59 -5.13 -7.03
CA LEU A 145 -4.58 -5.06 -8.12
C LEU A 145 -4.59 -3.67 -8.78
N LYS A 146 -4.61 -2.59 -7.98
CA LYS A 146 -4.56 -1.23 -8.51
C LYS A 146 -3.29 -1.02 -9.34
N ARG A 147 -2.12 -1.34 -8.78
CA ARG A 147 -0.85 -1.17 -9.49
C ARG A 147 -0.81 -1.98 -10.80
N THR A 148 -1.28 -3.21 -10.79
CA THR A 148 -1.29 -4.08 -11.98
C THR A 148 -2.26 -3.59 -13.04
N ARG A 149 -3.47 -3.16 -12.65
CA ARG A 149 -4.52 -2.70 -13.57
C ARG A 149 -4.26 -1.30 -14.14
N THR A 150 -3.66 -0.39 -13.34
CA THR A 150 -3.57 1.05 -13.67
C THR A 150 -2.16 1.59 -13.83
N GLY A 151 -1.15 0.88 -13.38
CA GLY A 151 0.22 1.38 -13.29
C GLY A 151 0.43 2.46 -12.23
N LEU A 152 -0.49 2.60 -11.24
CA LEU A 152 -0.45 3.58 -10.17
C LEU A 152 -0.35 2.91 -8.80
N PRO A 153 0.31 3.53 -7.80
CA PRO A 153 0.38 2.98 -6.46
C PRO A 153 -0.97 3.10 -5.73
N TRP A 154 -1.17 2.31 -4.70
CA TRP A 154 -2.21 2.52 -3.70
C TRP A 154 -1.84 3.71 -2.84
N VAL A 155 -2.68 4.74 -2.85
CA VAL A 155 -2.42 6.00 -2.15
C VAL A 155 -3.15 6.01 -0.81
N ILE A 156 -2.36 6.08 0.24
CA ILE A 156 -2.82 6.18 1.63
C ILE A 156 -2.64 7.62 2.09
N ALA A 157 -3.73 8.36 2.21
CA ALA A 157 -3.71 9.70 2.78
C ALA A 157 -3.73 9.61 4.31
N LYS A 158 -2.80 10.29 4.99
CA LYS A 158 -2.74 10.31 6.45
C LYS A 158 -2.65 11.74 6.96
N TRP A 159 -3.51 12.09 7.90
CA TRP A 159 -3.37 13.34 8.64
C TRP A 159 -3.87 13.20 10.09
N ALA A 160 -3.46 14.18 10.92
CA ALA A 160 -4.07 14.40 12.22
C ALA A 160 -4.81 15.74 12.19
N MET A 161 -5.98 15.79 12.82
CA MET A 161 -6.78 17.03 12.93
C MET A 161 -7.38 17.18 14.33
N THR A 162 -7.77 18.37 14.65
CA THR A 162 -8.58 18.70 15.84
C THR A 162 -10.03 18.21 15.65
N ILE A 163 -10.84 18.25 16.71
CA ILE A 163 -12.26 17.85 16.65
C ILE A 163 -13.03 18.68 15.61
N ASP A 164 -12.67 19.95 15.46
CA ASP A 164 -13.24 20.89 14.48
C ASP A 164 -12.58 20.84 13.10
N GLY A 165 -11.74 19.83 12.81
CA GLY A 165 -11.22 19.53 11.48
C GLY A 165 -9.96 20.27 11.06
N SER A 166 -9.27 20.97 11.97
CA SER A 166 -8.10 21.79 11.66
C SER A 166 -6.80 21.01 11.81
N ILE A 167 -5.84 21.19 10.87
CA ILE A 167 -4.50 20.56 10.90
C ILE A 167 -3.40 21.50 11.39
N ALA A 168 -3.67 22.77 11.50
CA ALA A 168 -2.78 23.79 12.03
C ALA A 168 -3.57 25.05 12.36
N SER A 169 -3.02 25.89 13.23
CA SER A 169 -3.50 27.26 13.48
C SER A 169 -3.31 28.16 12.25
N ALA A 170 -3.87 29.35 12.31
CA ALA A 170 -3.66 30.37 11.27
C ALA A 170 -2.17 30.74 11.10
N SER A 171 -1.38 30.72 12.19
CA SER A 171 0.07 30.92 12.17
C SER A 171 0.87 29.74 11.59
N GLY A 172 0.22 28.58 11.42
CA GLY A 172 0.86 27.35 10.93
C GLY A 172 1.38 26.43 12.02
N ASP A 173 1.17 26.74 13.32
CA ASP A 173 1.52 25.83 14.40
C ASP A 173 0.60 24.60 14.38
N SER A 174 1.20 23.39 14.35
CA SER A 174 0.54 22.09 14.28
C SER A 174 0.96 21.11 15.38
N GLN A 175 1.85 21.52 16.30
CA GLN A 175 2.46 20.62 17.28
C GLN A 175 1.90 20.85 18.70
N TRP A 176 1.30 19.81 19.33
CA TRP A 176 0.95 18.49 18.80
C TRP A 176 -0.57 18.34 18.79
N ILE A 177 -1.13 17.99 17.65
CA ILE A 177 -2.58 17.73 17.52
C ILE A 177 -2.93 16.42 18.23
N SER A 178 -2.21 15.34 17.90
CA SER A 178 -2.45 14.00 18.44
C SER A 178 -1.45 13.62 19.53
N ASN A 179 -1.84 12.66 20.37
CA ASN A 179 -1.04 12.15 21.49
C ASN A 179 0.15 11.28 21.01
N GLU A 180 1.01 10.89 21.95
CA GLU A 180 2.22 10.13 21.66
C GLU A 180 1.92 8.71 21.10
N LYS A 181 0.89 8.04 21.61
CA LYS A 181 0.50 6.70 21.13
C LYS A 181 -0.02 6.75 19.69
N SER A 182 -0.77 7.81 19.35
CA SER A 182 -1.19 8.08 17.96
C SER A 182 0.01 8.29 17.05
N ARG A 183 1.03 9.06 17.48
CA ARG A 183 2.26 9.23 16.71
C ARG A 183 3.07 7.93 16.57
N LYS A 184 3.06 7.06 17.59
CA LYS A 184 3.66 5.72 17.49
C LYS A 184 2.94 4.88 16.42
N ARG A 185 1.60 4.93 16.36
CA ARG A 185 0.81 4.26 15.31
C ARG A 185 1.22 4.73 13.90
N VAL A 186 1.55 6.03 13.72
CA VAL A 186 2.05 6.54 12.43
C VAL A 186 3.38 5.88 12.05
N HIS A 187 4.28 5.65 13.01
CA HIS A 187 5.52 4.91 12.74
C HIS A 187 5.25 3.45 12.37
N ASP A 188 4.21 2.81 12.92
CA ASP A 188 3.78 1.47 12.50
C ASP A 188 3.25 1.47 11.07
N LEU A 189 2.50 2.50 10.66
CA LEU A 189 2.05 2.67 9.28
C LEU A 189 3.24 2.85 8.32
N ARG A 190 4.21 3.71 8.66
CA ARG A 190 5.41 3.91 7.84
C ARG A 190 6.20 2.62 7.61
N ARG A 191 6.17 1.65 8.55
CA ARG A 191 6.83 0.34 8.35
C ARG A 191 6.16 -0.54 7.32
N ARG A 192 4.91 -0.25 6.95
CA ARG A 192 4.10 -1.08 6.04
C ARG A 192 4.02 -0.54 4.62
N VAL A 193 4.58 0.65 4.37
CA VAL A 193 4.51 1.29 3.05
C VAL A 193 5.86 1.30 2.35
N ASP A 194 5.85 1.46 1.03
CA ASP A 194 7.05 1.52 0.20
C ASP A 194 7.65 2.91 0.16
N ALA A 195 6.78 3.93 0.20
CA ALA A 195 7.20 5.32 0.16
C ALA A 195 6.31 6.19 1.06
N VAL A 196 6.92 7.26 1.60
CA VAL A 196 6.23 8.33 2.34
C VAL A 196 6.46 9.64 1.60
N MET A 197 5.37 10.31 1.22
CA MET A 197 5.38 11.56 0.44
C MET A 197 4.91 12.74 1.28
N VAL A 198 5.59 13.87 1.14
CA VAL A 198 5.14 15.18 1.64
C VAL A 198 5.34 16.27 0.59
N GLY A 199 4.61 17.36 0.75
CA GLY A 199 4.89 18.57 -0.01
C GLY A 199 6.03 19.39 0.59
N ILE A 200 6.68 20.21 -0.23
CA ILE A 200 7.77 21.09 0.21
C ILE A 200 7.34 22.01 1.37
N GLY A 201 6.08 22.45 1.43
CA GLY A 201 5.60 23.26 2.55
C GLY A 201 5.71 22.54 3.89
N THR A 202 5.36 21.28 3.94
CA THR A 202 5.51 20.41 5.14
C THR A 202 6.99 20.16 5.43
N ALA A 203 7.81 19.89 4.41
CA ALA A 203 9.24 19.68 4.60
C ALA A 203 9.95 20.90 5.18
N LEU A 204 9.57 22.11 4.75
CA LEU A 204 10.14 23.38 5.26
C LEU A 204 9.65 23.71 6.69
N ALA A 205 8.37 23.42 6.99
CA ALA A 205 7.79 23.76 8.30
C ALA A 205 8.28 22.83 9.41
N ASP A 206 8.37 21.52 9.14
CA ASP A 206 8.57 20.49 10.16
C ASP A 206 9.99 19.90 10.16
N ASP A 207 10.77 20.08 9.08
CA ASP A 207 12.06 19.40 8.85
C ASP A 207 12.00 17.91 9.25
N PRO A 208 11.08 17.13 8.67
CA PRO A 208 10.76 15.81 9.16
C PRO A 208 11.77 14.76 8.68
N MET A 209 11.93 13.67 9.44
CA MET A 209 12.72 12.51 8.99
C MET A 209 11.95 11.55 8.08
N LEU A 210 10.64 11.48 8.16
CA LEU A 210 9.72 10.61 7.43
C LEU A 210 9.99 9.09 7.52
N ASN A 211 11.01 8.67 8.22
CA ASN A 211 11.33 7.27 8.43
C ASN A 211 10.51 6.64 9.58
N PRO A 212 10.30 5.31 9.60
CA PRO A 212 9.74 4.62 10.76
C PRO A 212 10.69 4.64 11.95
N ARG A 213 10.14 4.69 13.17
CA ARG A 213 10.88 4.55 14.43
C ARG A 213 10.13 3.63 15.38
N PRO A 214 10.73 2.52 15.88
CA PRO A 214 12.04 1.99 15.46
C PRO A 214 12.07 1.62 13.98
N ALA A 215 13.26 1.51 13.41
CA ALA A 215 13.44 1.10 12.02
C ALA A 215 12.80 -0.28 11.78
N GLY A 216 12.19 -0.46 10.62
CA GLY A 216 11.68 -1.74 10.15
C GLY A 216 12.76 -2.53 9.40
N LYS A 217 12.43 -3.74 8.98
CA LYS A 217 13.27 -4.51 8.05
C LYS A 217 13.36 -3.87 6.66
N ARG A 218 12.37 -3.06 6.31
CA ARG A 218 12.24 -2.39 5.03
C ARG A 218 12.69 -0.95 5.13
N ILE A 219 13.43 -0.50 4.12
CA ILE A 219 13.81 0.90 3.97
C ILE A 219 12.74 1.60 3.14
N VAL A 220 12.13 2.62 3.72
CA VAL A 220 11.06 3.41 3.08
C VAL A 220 11.68 4.53 2.27
N THR A 221 11.23 4.71 1.02
CA THR A 221 11.63 5.85 0.18
C THR A 221 10.89 7.11 0.64
N ARG A 222 11.63 8.19 0.89
CA ARG A 222 11.07 9.50 1.24
C ARG A 222 10.90 10.32 -0.01
N VAL A 223 9.72 10.87 -0.24
CA VAL A 223 9.40 11.64 -1.45
C VAL A 223 9.00 13.05 -1.05
N VAL A 224 9.67 14.05 -1.63
CA VAL A 224 9.34 15.47 -1.45
C VAL A 224 8.86 16.04 -2.78
N VAL A 225 7.62 16.51 -2.84
CA VAL A 225 7.11 17.24 -4.01
C VAL A 225 7.54 18.70 -3.87
N ASP A 226 8.55 19.08 -4.65
CA ASP A 226 9.21 20.39 -4.59
C ASP A 226 9.41 20.97 -5.99
N SER A 227 8.34 21.42 -6.62
CA SER A 227 8.36 21.90 -8.00
C SER A 227 9.41 22.98 -8.27
N ALA A 228 9.77 23.81 -7.27
CA ALA A 228 10.67 24.94 -7.41
C ALA A 228 12.07 24.74 -6.80
N VAL A 229 12.43 23.50 -6.44
CA VAL A 229 13.74 23.16 -5.85
C VAL A 229 14.07 24.01 -4.60
N ARG A 230 13.11 24.10 -3.66
CA ARG A 230 13.26 24.92 -2.44
C ARG A 230 13.88 24.20 -1.25
N LEU A 231 13.93 22.86 -1.27
CA LEU A 231 14.42 22.06 -0.14
C LEU A 231 15.85 22.49 0.23
N PRO A 232 16.11 22.86 1.50
CA PRO A 232 17.44 23.25 1.96
C PRO A 232 18.40 22.06 1.96
N LEU A 233 19.65 22.29 1.59
CA LEU A 233 20.71 21.27 1.61
C LEU A 233 21.06 20.80 3.04
N ASP A 234 20.79 21.63 4.03
CA ASP A 234 21.01 21.32 5.45
C ASP A 234 19.80 20.69 6.15
N SER A 235 18.69 20.43 5.41
CA SER A 235 17.53 19.71 5.96
C SER A 235 17.88 18.28 6.36
N LYS A 236 17.16 17.73 7.33
CA LYS A 236 17.34 16.32 7.77
C LYS A 236 17.16 15.33 6.64
N LEU A 237 16.21 15.60 5.74
CA LEU A 237 15.94 14.75 4.57
C LEU A 237 17.17 14.63 3.66
N VAL A 238 17.87 15.73 3.41
CA VAL A 238 19.09 15.74 2.58
C VAL A 238 20.27 15.14 3.35
N LYS A 239 20.53 15.58 4.58
CA LYS A 239 21.66 15.06 5.39
C LYS A 239 21.67 13.57 5.61
N THR A 240 20.50 12.93 5.57
CA THR A 240 20.34 11.49 5.80
C THR A 240 19.97 10.72 4.53
N SER A 241 20.15 11.30 3.35
CA SER A 241 19.76 10.67 2.08
C SER A 241 20.57 9.42 1.74
N ASN A 242 21.81 9.32 2.22
CA ASN A 242 22.64 8.12 2.07
C ASN A 242 22.18 6.93 2.94
N GLU A 243 21.44 7.21 4.03
CA GLU A 243 20.88 6.16 4.90
C GLU A 243 19.46 5.78 4.48
N PHE A 244 18.69 6.79 4.08
CA PHE A 244 17.28 6.65 3.71
C PHE A 244 17.05 7.24 2.32
N PRO A 245 16.71 6.44 1.30
CA PRO A 245 16.46 6.90 -0.06
C PRO A 245 15.53 8.10 -0.07
N THR A 246 15.94 9.19 -0.71
CA THR A 246 15.19 10.44 -0.77
C THR A 246 15.04 10.86 -2.22
N LEU A 247 13.80 10.93 -2.70
CA LEU A 247 13.41 11.40 -4.02
C LEU A 247 12.84 12.81 -3.92
N ILE A 248 13.39 13.75 -4.67
CA ILE A 248 12.88 15.11 -4.79
C ILE A 248 12.24 15.23 -6.17
N ALA A 249 10.91 15.49 -6.19
CA ALA A 249 10.16 15.63 -7.42
C ALA A 249 10.05 17.10 -7.80
N VAL A 250 10.66 17.48 -8.92
CA VAL A 250 10.77 18.87 -9.39
C VAL A 250 10.04 19.08 -10.71
N ASP A 251 9.67 20.32 -10.99
CA ASP A 251 9.15 20.73 -12.29
C ASP A 251 10.29 20.78 -13.31
N GLY A 252 10.13 20.11 -14.46
CA GLY A 252 11.14 20.05 -15.50
C GLY A 252 11.51 21.40 -16.13
N GLU A 253 10.62 22.41 -16.10
CA GLU A 253 10.99 23.77 -16.52
C GLU A 253 11.82 24.48 -15.45
N GLN A 254 11.44 24.35 -14.18
CA GLN A 254 12.21 24.91 -13.06
C GLN A 254 13.58 24.25 -12.92
N ALA A 255 13.69 22.97 -13.23
CA ALA A 255 14.95 22.25 -13.18
C ALA A 255 16.04 22.89 -14.06
N LYS A 256 15.67 23.44 -15.22
CA LYS A 256 16.60 24.13 -16.14
C LYS A 256 17.28 25.34 -15.50
N THR A 257 16.57 26.05 -14.62
CA THR A 257 17.07 27.27 -13.95
C THR A 257 17.74 26.98 -12.61
N GLN A 258 17.61 25.76 -12.10
CA GLN A 258 18.10 25.34 -10.78
C GLN A 258 19.16 24.22 -10.86
N ALA A 259 19.87 24.12 -11.99
CA ALA A 259 20.80 23.03 -12.27
C ALA A 259 21.87 22.86 -11.19
N ASP A 260 22.46 23.95 -10.70
CA ASP A 260 23.51 23.91 -9.66
C ASP A 260 22.97 23.35 -8.34
N LYS A 261 21.74 23.73 -7.95
CA LYS A 261 21.12 23.24 -6.72
C LYS A 261 20.71 21.77 -6.85
N ILE A 262 20.23 21.36 -8.02
CA ILE A 262 19.92 19.95 -8.31
C ILE A 262 21.21 19.13 -8.21
N ALA A 263 22.30 19.56 -8.84
CA ALA A 263 23.59 18.87 -8.73
C ALA A 263 24.09 18.76 -7.27
N ALA A 264 23.89 19.80 -6.45
CA ALA A 264 24.22 19.77 -5.03
C ALA A 264 23.35 18.77 -4.23
N LEU A 265 22.06 18.66 -4.54
CA LEU A 265 21.15 17.68 -3.93
C LEU A 265 21.55 16.24 -4.32
N GLU A 266 21.87 16.01 -5.58
CA GLU A 266 22.34 14.71 -6.08
C GLU A 266 23.70 14.33 -5.47
N ALA A 267 24.64 15.26 -5.37
CA ALA A 267 25.92 15.08 -4.70
C ALA A 267 25.77 14.74 -3.21
N SER A 268 24.67 15.18 -2.58
CA SER A 268 24.32 14.82 -1.20
C SER A 268 23.66 13.44 -1.07
N GLY A 269 23.44 12.70 -2.18
CA GLY A 269 22.84 11.37 -2.20
C GLY A 269 21.31 11.35 -2.45
N CYS A 270 20.69 12.50 -2.72
CA CYS A 270 19.28 12.53 -3.13
C CYS A 270 19.12 12.08 -4.60
N GLN A 271 17.99 11.46 -4.90
CA GLN A 271 17.53 11.27 -6.26
C GLN A 271 16.66 12.46 -6.66
N VAL A 272 16.84 13.01 -7.86
CA VAL A 272 15.99 14.07 -8.38
C VAL A 272 15.22 13.56 -9.59
N TRP A 273 13.90 13.53 -9.46
CA TRP A 273 13.00 13.24 -10.57
C TRP A 273 12.45 14.54 -11.14
N GLN A 274 12.44 14.65 -12.46
CA GLN A 274 11.95 15.80 -13.18
C GLN A 274 10.72 15.42 -14.00
N SER A 275 9.64 16.21 -13.89
CA SER A 275 8.48 16.04 -14.75
C SER A 275 8.79 16.42 -16.20
N ASN A 276 7.95 15.96 -17.13
CA ASN A 276 8.00 16.48 -18.49
C ASN A 276 7.68 17.98 -18.50
N PRO A 277 8.36 18.78 -19.36
CA PRO A 277 8.08 20.18 -19.51
C PRO A 277 6.63 20.47 -19.94
N GLY A 278 6.10 21.64 -19.57
CA GLY A 278 4.77 22.10 -19.96
C GLY A 278 3.60 21.38 -19.25
N ARG A 279 3.86 20.61 -18.22
CA ARG A 279 2.84 19.92 -17.42
C ARG A 279 2.26 20.85 -16.34
N ASP A 280 0.94 20.82 -16.17
CA ASP A 280 0.32 21.42 -14.99
C ASP A 280 0.59 20.59 -13.72
N SER A 281 0.19 21.08 -12.54
CA SER A 281 0.47 20.44 -11.26
C SER A 281 -0.14 19.04 -11.14
N ASN A 282 -1.34 18.84 -11.67
CA ASN A 282 -2.06 17.56 -11.61
C ASN A 282 -1.41 16.52 -12.54
N GLN A 283 -1.02 16.95 -13.73
CA GLN A 283 -0.30 16.10 -14.69
C GLN A 283 1.06 15.67 -14.12
N ARG A 284 1.82 16.61 -13.52
CA ARG A 284 3.10 16.29 -12.86
C ARG A 284 2.92 15.28 -11.73
N LEU A 285 1.89 15.46 -10.90
CA LEU A 285 1.62 14.52 -9.80
C LEU A 285 1.27 13.11 -10.33
N LEU A 286 0.47 13.03 -11.40
CA LEU A 286 0.13 11.75 -12.01
C LEU A 286 1.36 11.07 -12.65
N GLU A 287 2.24 11.83 -13.30
CA GLU A 287 3.52 11.32 -13.83
C GLU A 287 4.43 10.80 -12.71
N LEU A 288 4.51 11.52 -11.59
CA LEU A 288 5.25 11.08 -10.40
C LEU A 288 4.70 9.77 -9.83
N LEU A 289 3.37 9.65 -9.71
CA LEU A 289 2.75 8.40 -9.25
C LEU A 289 3.09 7.22 -10.17
N LYS A 290 3.04 7.41 -11.49
CA LYS A 290 3.45 6.39 -12.47
C LYS A 290 4.93 6.03 -12.33
N HIS A 291 5.79 7.03 -12.17
CA HIS A 291 7.22 6.81 -11.94
C HIS A 291 7.46 5.99 -10.67
N LEU A 292 6.81 6.33 -9.56
CA LEU A 292 6.92 5.57 -8.31
C LEU A 292 6.47 4.11 -8.49
N ALA A 293 5.32 3.89 -9.12
CA ALA A 293 4.79 2.54 -9.37
C ALA A 293 5.71 1.71 -10.27
N SER A 294 6.30 2.30 -11.32
CA SER A 294 7.25 1.63 -12.22
C SER A 294 8.54 1.23 -11.48
N ASN A 295 8.92 1.97 -10.43
CA ASN A 295 10.06 1.66 -9.56
C ASN A 295 9.68 0.78 -8.34
N GLY A 296 8.53 0.10 -8.39
CA GLY A 296 8.16 -0.91 -7.40
C GLY A 296 7.34 -0.39 -6.22
N VAL A 297 7.02 0.90 -6.14
CA VAL A 297 6.14 1.43 -5.09
C VAL A 297 4.71 0.90 -5.32
N THR A 298 4.23 0.11 -4.41
CA THR A 298 2.87 -0.43 -4.38
C THR A 298 2.00 0.36 -3.40
N ASN A 299 2.52 0.67 -2.22
CA ASN A 299 1.85 1.44 -1.18
C ASN A 299 2.57 2.78 -0.98
N LEU A 300 1.90 3.89 -1.27
CA LEU A 300 2.39 5.25 -1.07
C LEU A 300 1.60 5.92 0.05
N MET A 301 2.23 6.27 1.15
CA MET A 301 1.60 7.08 2.19
C MET A 301 1.91 8.57 1.98
N VAL A 302 0.88 9.41 1.98
CA VAL A 302 0.99 10.88 1.86
C VAL A 302 0.67 11.50 3.21
N GLU A 303 1.69 12.14 3.81
CA GLU A 303 1.60 12.71 5.15
C GLU A 303 1.62 14.24 5.13
N GLY A 304 0.58 14.85 4.62
CA GLY A 304 0.47 16.29 4.68
C GLY A 304 0.87 17.04 3.41
N GLY A 305 0.66 18.35 3.50
CA GLY A 305 0.53 19.22 2.36
C GLY A 305 -0.90 19.17 1.84
N GLY A 306 -1.80 20.01 2.43
CA GLY A 306 -3.20 20.04 2.01
C GLY A 306 -3.37 20.22 0.50
N GLN A 307 -2.44 20.91 -0.16
CA GLN A 307 -2.42 21.04 -1.62
C GLN A 307 -2.22 19.70 -2.35
N ILE A 308 -1.31 18.84 -1.86
CA ILE A 308 -1.08 17.52 -2.47
C ILE A 308 -2.29 16.62 -2.23
N LEU A 309 -2.82 16.61 -1.01
CA LEU A 309 -4.01 15.82 -0.70
C LEU A 309 -5.22 16.30 -1.51
N GLY A 310 -5.36 17.63 -1.71
CA GLY A 310 -6.38 18.21 -2.58
C GLY A 310 -6.23 17.75 -4.03
N ALA A 311 -5.03 17.88 -4.61
CA ALA A 311 -4.75 17.43 -5.96
C ALA A 311 -4.98 15.92 -6.15
N LEU A 312 -4.61 15.09 -5.18
CA LEU A 312 -4.88 13.65 -5.20
C LEU A 312 -6.37 13.34 -5.13
N ASN A 313 -7.14 14.12 -4.34
CA ASN A 313 -8.59 13.99 -4.29
C ASN A 313 -9.24 14.42 -5.61
N ASP A 314 -8.84 15.56 -6.18
CA ASP A 314 -9.34 16.05 -7.46
C ASP A 314 -9.04 15.06 -8.60
N LEU A 315 -7.89 14.39 -8.56
CA LEU A 315 -7.51 13.31 -9.47
C LEU A 315 -8.15 11.95 -9.15
N SER A 316 -8.94 11.86 -8.09
CA SER A 316 -9.53 10.60 -7.66
C SER A 316 -8.48 9.52 -7.31
N GLN A 317 -7.34 9.90 -6.76
CA GLN A 317 -6.23 8.99 -6.45
C GLN A 317 -6.09 8.62 -4.98
N ILE A 318 -6.89 9.14 -4.07
CA ILE A 318 -6.91 8.69 -2.67
C ILE A 318 -7.70 7.39 -2.57
N ASP A 319 -7.04 6.30 -2.18
CA ASP A 319 -7.65 4.97 -2.03
C ASP A 319 -8.03 4.68 -0.58
N GLU A 320 -7.18 5.13 0.37
CA GLU A 320 -7.35 4.86 1.80
C GLU A 320 -6.99 6.10 2.60
N VAL A 321 -7.72 6.34 3.69
CA VAL A 321 -7.50 7.47 4.60
C VAL A 321 -7.25 6.94 6.00
N HIS A 322 -6.15 7.37 6.62
CA HIS A 322 -5.82 7.16 8.02
C HIS A 322 -5.93 8.48 8.77
N LEU A 323 -7.01 8.64 9.51
CA LEU A 323 -7.35 9.86 10.21
C LEU A 323 -7.13 9.71 11.71
N PHE A 324 -6.40 10.67 12.29
CA PHE A 324 -6.22 10.82 13.73
C PHE A 324 -6.92 12.09 14.20
N THR A 325 -8.00 11.96 14.93
CA THR A 325 -8.71 13.10 15.54
C THR A 325 -8.22 13.28 16.97
N GLY A 326 -7.43 14.33 17.21
CA GLY A 326 -6.95 14.69 18.52
C GLY A 326 -8.05 15.42 19.33
N ALA A 327 -8.09 15.17 20.65
CA ALA A 327 -9.08 15.75 21.55
C ALA A 327 -8.79 17.25 21.83
N LYS A 328 -8.77 18.06 20.77
CA LYS A 328 -8.55 19.52 20.82
C LYS A 328 -9.57 20.25 19.97
N LEU A 329 -9.98 21.41 20.43
CA LEU A 329 -10.82 22.35 19.70
C LEU A 329 -9.98 23.61 19.43
N LEU A 330 -9.79 23.97 18.16
CA LEU A 330 -8.94 25.09 17.77
C LEU A 330 -9.75 26.34 17.42
N GLY A 331 -10.77 26.21 16.57
CA GLY A 331 -11.55 27.32 16.03
C GLY A 331 -10.76 28.24 15.09
N GLY A 332 -11.38 29.37 14.75
CA GLY A 332 -10.76 30.41 13.90
C GLY A 332 -11.04 30.24 12.42
N GLU A 333 -11.41 31.35 11.75
CA GLU A 333 -11.78 31.35 10.32
C GLU A 333 -10.65 30.93 9.37
N ASN A 334 -9.40 31.15 9.75
CA ASN A 334 -8.21 30.87 8.93
C ASN A 334 -7.46 29.61 9.35
N ALA A 335 -8.11 28.72 10.13
CA ALA A 335 -7.54 27.42 10.45
C ALA A 335 -7.41 26.55 9.19
N ARG A 336 -6.31 25.79 9.10
CA ARG A 336 -6.00 25.05 7.86
C ARG A 336 -6.76 23.72 7.78
N SER A 337 -7.42 23.48 6.64
CA SER A 337 -8.03 22.21 6.29
C SER A 337 -7.00 21.16 5.84
N PRO A 338 -7.21 19.86 6.14
CA PRO A 338 -6.33 18.78 5.68
C PRO A 338 -6.30 18.59 4.16
N VAL A 339 -7.42 18.82 3.49
CA VAL A 339 -7.58 18.60 2.04
C VAL A 339 -7.97 19.93 1.42
N ALA A 340 -7.04 20.54 0.69
CA ALA A 340 -7.28 21.73 -0.13
C ALA A 340 -7.73 21.30 -1.56
N GLY A 341 -7.40 22.08 -2.58
CA GLY A 341 -7.76 21.75 -3.97
C GLY A 341 -9.03 22.46 -4.42
N THR A 342 -9.55 22.07 -5.56
CA THR A 342 -10.78 22.64 -6.14
C THR A 342 -12.02 22.10 -5.42
N GLY A 343 -12.03 20.80 -5.17
CA GLY A 343 -13.15 20.10 -4.55
C GLY A 343 -14.45 20.16 -5.38
N PRO A 344 -15.43 19.33 -5.07
CA PRO A 344 -16.73 19.39 -5.72
C PRO A 344 -17.58 20.55 -5.19
N SER A 345 -18.43 21.12 -6.04
CA SER A 345 -19.37 22.18 -5.66
C SER A 345 -20.60 21.67 -4.90
N LEU A 346 -20.89 20.38 -4.96
CA LEU A 346 -22.03 19.73 -4.33
C LEU A 346 -21.62 18.54 -3.50
N MET A 347 -22.26 18.32 -2.36
CA MET A 347 -21.96 17.21 -1.46
C MET A 347 -22.16 15.82 -2.08
N ASN A 348 -23.11 15.66 -2.99
CA ASN A 348 -23.34 14.40 -3.69
C ASN A 348 -22.23 14.03 -4.69
N ALA A 349 -21.39 14.99 -5.07
CA ALA A 349 -20.19 14.76 -5.90
C ALA A 349 -18.91 14.55 -5.05
N ALA A 350 -19.03 14.56 -3.72
CA ALA A 350 -17.89 14.29 -2.85
C ALA A 350 -17.44 12.81 -2.97
N THR A 351 -16.12 12.59 -2.88
CA THR A 351 -15.55 11.25 -2.87
C THR A 351 -16.17 10.41 -1.75
N GLN A 352 -16.85 9.32 -2.12
CA GLN A 352 -17.47 8.42 -1.16
C GLN A 352 -16.44 7.51 -0.52
N MET A 353 -16.46 7.44 0.81
CA MET A 353 -15.54 6.63 1.59
C MET A 353 -16.33 5.70 2.51
N GLN A 354 -15.88 4.46 2.64
CA GLN A 354 -16.44 3.47 3.56
C GLN A 354 -15.55 3.33 4.79
N LEU A 355 -16.12 3.44 5.97
CA LEU A 355 -15.44 3.20 7.23
C LEU A 355 -15.03 1.74 7.35
N GLN A 356 -13.74 1.48 7.59
CA GLN A 356 -13.17 0.15 7.77
C GLN A 356 -12.85 -0.15 9.23
N GLN A 357 -12.37 0.85 9.97
CA GLN A 357 -11.93 0.70 11.36
C GLN A 357 -12.13 1.98 12.14
N VAL A 358 -12.48 1.84 13.42
CA VAL A 358 -12.40 2.90 14.44
C VAL A 358 -11.71 2.34 15.67
N GLU A 359 -10.76 3.08 16.21
CA GLU A 359 -10.03 2.71 17.43
C GLU A 359 -9.86 3.94 18.30
N ARG A 360 -10.11 3.81 19.62
CA ARG A 360 -9.77 4.83 20.59
C ARG A 360 -8.33 4.65 21.04
N ILE A 361 -7.52 5.70 20.88
CA ILE A 361 -6.12 5.75 21.33
C ILE A 361 -5.99 6.80 22.43
N ASP A 362 -6.18 6.40 23.68
CA ASP A 362 -6.35 7.30 24.84
C ASP A 362 -7.53 8.27 24.64
N ASN A 363 -7.25 9.56 24.40
CA ASN A 363 -8.26 10.57 24.10
C ASN A 363 -8.40 10.89 22.61
N ASP A 364 -7.54 10.31 21.75
CA ASP A 364 -7.66 10.46 20.30
C ASP A 364 -8.58 9.37 19.72
N VAL A 365 -9.12 9.64 18.54
CA VAL A 365 -9.81 8.66 17.71
C VAL A 365 -8.99 8.42 16.45
N TYR A 366 -8.67 7.17 16.19
CA TYR A 366 -8.08 6.73 14.94
C TYR A 366 -9.15 6.05 14.09
N SER A 367 -9.30 6.47 12.85
CA SER A 367 -10.23 5.85 11.90
C SER A 367 -9.58 5.61 10.54
N VAL A 368 -10.00 4.51 9.90
CA VAL A 368 -9.55 4.12 8.57
C VAL A 368 -10.76 4.07 7.65
N TYR A 369 -10.63 4.70 6.49
CA TYR A 369 -11.64 4.69 5.44
C TYR A 369 -11.02 4.20 4.14
N ARG A 370 -11.79 3.52 3.31
CA ARG A 370 -11.46 3.17 1.94
C ARG A 370 -12.43 3.80 0.97
N ARG A 371 -11.92 4.18 -0.18
CA ARG A 371 -12.74 4.70 -1.26
C ARG A 371 -13.71 3.63 -1.74
N VAL A 372 -14.97 4.03 -1.92
CA VAL A 372 -15.97 3.20 -2.60
C VAL A 372 -15.70 3.32 -4.09
N ASN A 373 -15.28 2.22 -4.73
CA ASN A 373 -15.20 2.19 -6.19
C ASN A 373 -16.64 2.13 -6.71
N GLU A 374 -17.00 3.06 -7.58
CA GLU A 374 -18.22 2.92 -8.36
C GLU A 374 -18.07 1.67 -9.25
N ALA A 375 -19.05 0.77 -9.18
CA ALA A 375 -19.10 -0.50 -9.89
C ALA A 375 -19.21 -0.30 -11.41
#